data_4ddaffa8a16bed6b0fcef4c6b7e4dfbf
#
_entry.id   4ddaffa8a16bed6b0fcef4c6b7e4dfbf
#
_cell.length_a   1.000
_cell.length_b   1.000
_cell.length_c   1.000
_cell.angle_alpha   90.00
_cell.angle_beta   90.00
_cell.angle_gamma   90.00
#
_symmetry.space_group_name_H-M   'P 1'
#
loop_
_entity.id
_entity.type
_entity.pdbx_description
1 polymer ?
#
loop_
_entity_poly.entity_id
_entity_poly.type
_entity_poly.pdbx_seq_one_letter_code
_entity_poly.pdbx_strand_id
1 'polypeptide(L)'
;LGDLTLAGHDSTSVKDALGAITSEVTASLGTLPGHDSSLVAARLKLLTQGAAQGIGTLRASSSSRSASRITLSDNDTLTLTSTVAQKAVAALGRIDNVSSDSLSSFVSAVTEGVIENLGKTGATGTDALSLLTNAVIASAVDGLDEITMTGYDADDLEDMVGGITAGATKGLGGLSASGVDAAAMPAMLKTITKAASQGLN
;
A
#
# COMPACT_ATOMS: atom_id res chain seq x y z
N LEU A 1 2.38 -15.06 5.56
CA LEU A 1 2.37 -14.36 6.88
C LEU A 1 1.52 -15.09 7.91
N GLY A 2 0.41 -15.74 7.52
CA GLY A 2 -0.48 -16.42 8.46
C GLY A 2 0.14 -17.60 9.22
N ASP A 3 1.23 -18.17 8.72
CA ASP A 3 1.94 -19.31 9.36
C ASP A 3 3.14 -18.88 10.22
N LEU A 4 3.45 -17.59 10.29
CA LEU A 4 4.44 -17.09 11.24
C LEU A 4 3.83 -17.15 12.63
N THR A 5 4.23 -18.13 13.42
CA THR A 5 3.95 -18.15 14.86
C THR A 5 4.71 -17.00 15.50
N LEU A 6 4.03 -15.90 15.68
CA LEU A 6 4.57 -14.64 16.22
C LEU A 6 4.68 -14.68 17.76
N ALA A 7 4.89 -15.85 18.32
CA ALA A 7 5.12 -16.01 19.75
C ALA A 7 6.35 -15.17 20.15
N GLY A 8 6.12 -14.14 20.97
CA GLY A 8 7.18 -13.26 21.47
C GLY A 8 7.53 -12.04 20.62
N HIS A 9 6.81 -11.78 19.53
CA HIS A 9 6.95 -10.56 18.73
C HIS A 9 5.83 -9.57 19.05
N ASP A 10 6.17 -8.29 19.09
CA ASP A 10 5.21 -7.18 19.21
C ASP A 10 4.80 -6.62 17.84
N SER A 11 3.84 -5.71 17.80
CA SER A 11 3.37 -5.08 16.57
C SER A 11 4.48 -4.31 15.83
N THR A 12 5.47 -3.80 16.55
CA THR A 12 6.64 -3.11 15.97
C THR A 12 7.50 -4.08 15.18
N SER A 13 7.83 -5.23 15.75
CA SER A 13 8.61 -6.28 15.08
C SER A 13 7.90 -6.77 13.81
N VAL A 14 6.56 -6.90 13.85
CA VAL A 14 5.75 -7.28 12.67
C VAL A 14 5.82 -6.20 11.61
N LYS A 15 5.71 -4.92 11.99
CA LYS A 15 5.82 -3.77 11.10
C LYS A 15 7.17 -3.76 10.38
N ASP A 16 8.25 -3.90 11.14
CA ASP A 16 9.61 -3.86 10.61
C ASP A 16 9.86 -5.03 9.66
N ALA A 17 9.43 -6.24 10.01
CA ALA A 17 9.54 -7.41 9.13
C ALA A 17 8.70 -7.24 7.86
N LEU A 18 7.47 -6.76 7.98
CA LEU A 18 6.59 -6.52 6.83
C LEU A 18 7.16 -5.45 5.90
N GLY A 19 7.67 -4.36 6.47
CA GLY A 19 8.33 -3.29 5.73
C GLY A 19 9.57 -3.78 4.97
N ALA A 20 10.44 -4.55 5.62
CA ALA A 20 11.63 -5.12 5.01
C ALA A 20 11.26 -6.10 3.88
N ILE A 21 10.33 -7.02 4.10
CA ILE A 21 9.87 -7.97 3.08
C ILE A 21 9.27 -7.21 1.88
N THR A 22 8.41 -6.24 2.14
CA THR A 22 7.77 -5.44 1.07
C THR A 22 8.82 -4.71 0.25
N SER A 23 9.77 -4.05 0.90
CA SER A 23 10.86 -3.32 0.24
C SER A 23 11.73 -4.23 -0.61
N GLU A 24 12.21 -5.34 -0.07
CA GLU A 24 13.12 -6.26 -0.78
C GLU A 24 12.43 -6.98 -1.94
N VAL A 25 11.19 -7.41 -1.76
CA VAL A 25 10.43 -8.06 -2.85
C VAL A 25 10.14 -7.04 -3.97
N THR A 26 9.75 -5.80 -3.61
CA THR A 26 9.52 -4.74 -4.60
C THR A 26 10.78 -4.46 -5.42
N ALA A 27 11.93 -4.24 -4.77
CA ALA A 27 13.18 -3.98 -5.45
C ALA A 27 13.59 -5.17 -6.37
N SER A 28 13.38 -6.40 -5.92
CA SER A 28 13.73 -7.60 -6.69
C SER A 28 12.88 -7.79 -7.94
N LEU A 29 11.68 -7.22 -8.02
CA LEU A 29 10.83 -7.31 -9.22
C LEU A 29 11.48 -6.64 -10.44
N GLY A 30 12.27 -5.59 -10.23
CA GLY A 30 12.99 -4.89 -11.30
C GLY A 30 14.21 -5.64 -11.82
N THR A 31 14.76 -6.58 -11.06
CA THR A 31 15.99 -7.33 -11.46
C THR A 31 15.70 -8.59 -12.28
N LEU A 32 14.42 -8.95 -12.43
CA LEU A 32 14.02 -10.13 -13.17
C LEU A 32 14.18 -9.90 -14.68
N PRO A 33 14.87 -10.75 -15.45
CA PRO A 33 15.11 -10.54 -16.87
C PRO A 33 13.82 -10.64 -17.71
N GLY A 34 13.70 -9.80 -18.74
CA GLY A 34 12.62 -9.90 -19.74
C GLY A 34 11.25 -9.32 -19.31
N HIS A 35 11.23 -8.39 -18.36
CA HIS A 35 9.98 -7.77 -17.90
C HIS A 35 9.68 -6.47 -18.63
N ASP A 36 8.50 -6.38 -19.21
CA ASP A 36 7.90 -5.09 -19.54
C ASP A 36 7.30 -4.42 -18.26
N SER A 37 7.13 -3.11 -18.33
CA SER A 37 6.62 -2.33 -17.21
C SER A 37 5.21 -2.77 -16.78
N SER A 38 4.38 -3.26 -17.69
CA SER A 38 3.03 -3.70 -17.39
C SER A 38 3.02 -4.95 -16.50
N LEU A 39 3.94 -5.88 -16.74
CA LEU A 39 4.09 -7.08 -15.93
C LEU A 39 4.64 -6.77 -14.54
N VAL A 40 5.59 -5.85 -14.44
CA VAL A 40 6.08 -5.36 -13.14
C VAL A 40 4.96 -4.70 -12.35
N ALA A 41 4.18 -3.81 -12.96
CA ALA A 41 3.02 -3.17 -12.33
C ALA A 41 2.00 -4.20 -11.83
N ALA A 42 1.66 -5.20 -12.63
CA ALA A 42 0.73 -6.26 -12.22
C ALA A 42 1.26 -7.06 -11.01
N ARG A 43 2.55 -7.35 -10.96
CA ARG A 43 3.17 -8.05 -9.82
C ARG A 43 3.23 -7.18 -8.57
N LEU A 44 3.51 -5.88 -8.70
CA LEU A 44 3.46 -4.93 -7.60
C LEU A 44 2.06 -4.85 -6.99
N LYS A 45 1.03 -4.79 -7.83
CA LYS A 45 -0.35 -4.86 -7.38
C LYS A 45 -0.62 -6.14 -6.59
N LEU A 46 -0.24 -7.30 -7.11
CA LEU A 46 -0.43 -8.59 -6.44
C LEU A 46 0.35 -8.69 -5.12
N LEU A 47 1.57 -8.16 -5.07
CA LEU A 47 2.37 -8.10 -3.84
C LEU A 47 1.65 -7.32 -2.74
N THR A 48 1.21 -6.12 -3.07
CA THR A 48 0.56 -5.22 -2.10
C THR A 48 -0.83 -5.70 -1.70
N GLN A 49 -1.58 -6.32 -2.61
CA GLN A 49 -2.82 -7.04 -2.29
C GLN A 49 -2.57 -8.18 -1.29
N GLY A 50 -1.55 -9.00 -1.55
CA GLY A 50 -1.18 -10.10 -0.65
C GLY A 50 -0.74 -9.62 0.73
N ALA A 51 -0.02 -8.51 0.81
CA ALA A 51 0.37 -7.89 2.07
C ALA A 51 -0.85 -7.40 2.87
N ALA A 52 -1.78 -6.68 2.22
CA ALA A 52 -3.01 -6.20 2.86
C ALA A 52 -3.90 -7.37 3.36
N GLN A 53 -4.05 -8.43 2.57
CA GLN A 53 -4.76 -9.65 2.99
C GLN A 53 -4.06 -10.33 4.16
N GLY A 54 -2.73 -10.38 4.16
CA GLY A 54 -1.93 -10.94 5.25
C GLY A 54 -2.15 -10.21 6.57
N ILE A 55 -2.28 -8.88 6.55
CA ILE A 55 -2.63 -8.07 7.74
C ILE A 55 -3.99 -8.51 8.29
N GLY A 56 -5.00 -8.67 7.44
CA GLY A 56 -6.32 -9.13 7.85
C GLY A 56 -6.30 -10.55 8.43
N THR A 57 -5.50 -11.44 7.87
CA THR A 57 -5.31 -12.80 8.39
C THR A 57 -4.67 -12.78 9.78
N LEU A 58 -3.65 -11.95 9.99
CA LEU A 58 -3.02 -11.76 11.31
C LEU A 58 -4.05 -11.23 12.32
N ARG A 59 -4.85 -10.25 11.95
CA ARG A 59 -5.90 -9.68 12.81
C ARG A 59 -6.96 -10.73 13.16
N ALA A 60 -7.47 -11.49 12.19
CA ALA A 60 -8.45 -12.54 12.41
C ALA A 60 -7.89 -13.67 13.30
N SER A 61 -6.62 -14.01 13.12
CA SER A 61 -5.94 -15.02 13.93
C SER A 61 -5.78 -14.59 15.39
N SER A 62 -5.67 -13.28 15.65
CA SER A 62 -5.54 -12.74 17.00
C SER A 62 -6.81 -12.88 17.85
N SER A 63 -7.97 -12.98 17.21
CA SER A 63 -9.25 -13.14 17.89
C SER A 63 -9.52 -14.58 18.39
N SER A 64 -8.74 -15.57 17.97
CA SER A 64 -8.89 -16.95 18.41
C SER A 64 -8.12 -17.21 19.72
N ARG A 65 -8.77 -17.86 20.69
CA ARG A 65 -8.40 -18.05 22.12
C ARG A 65 -7.04 -18.70 22.45
N SER A 66 -5.97 -18.43 21.73
CA SER A 66 -4.66 -18.99 22.03
C SER A 66 -3.77 -17.94 22.71
N ALA A 67 -3.30 -18.18 23.89
CA ALA A 67 -2.63 -17.26 24.83
C ALA A 67 -1.29 -16.67 24.38
N SER A 68 -0.86 -16.84 23.13
CA SER A 68 0.46 -16.42 22.64
C SER A 68 0.39 -15.67 21.30
N ARG A 69 -0.75 -15.03 20.98
CA ARG A 69 -0.94 -14.36 19.68
C ARG A 69 -0.96 -12.85 19.82
N ILE A 70 -0.31 -12.16 18.88
CA ILE A 70 -0.39 -10.70 18.78
C ILE A 70 -1.84 -10.31 18.47
N THR A 71 -2.40 -9.42 19.28
CA THR A 71 -3.70 -8.82 19.00
C THR A 71 -3.46 -7.50 18.26
N LEU A 72 -3.79 -7.47 16.97
CA LEU A 72 -3.68 -6.24 16.18
C LEU A 72 -4.88 -5.33 16.47
N SER A 73 -4.58 -4.13 16.95
CA SER A 73 -5.55 -3.04 17.10
C SER A 73 -5.85 -2.39 15.74
N ASP A 74 -6.85 -1.50 15.72
CA ASP A 74 -7.12 -0.68 14.54
C ASP A 74 -5.92 0.20 14.18
N ASN A 75 -5.21 0.72 15.19
CA ASN A 75 -4.01 1.52 14.99
C ASN A 75 -2.84 0.68 14.44
N ASP A 76 -2.68 -0.57 14.87
CA ASP A 76 -1.68 -1.48 14.30
C ASP A 76 -2.02 -1.79 12.84
N THR A 77 -3.29 -2.03 12.53
CA THR A 77 -3.76 -2.24 11.15
C THR A 77 -3.47 -1.04 10.27
N LEU A 78 -3.73 0.17 10.75
CA LEU A 78 -3.41 1.42 10.08
C LEU A 78 -1.90 1.51 9.82
N THR A 79 -1.09 1.31 10.84
CA THR A 79 0.38 1.40 10.78
C THR A 79 0.96 0.36 9.79
N LEU A 80 0.51 -0.88 9.85
CA LEU A 80 0.99 -1.95 8.96
C LEU A 80 0.62 -1.67 7.50
N THR A 81 -0.62 -1.23 7.25
CA THR A 81 -1.09 -0.92 5.89
C THR A 81 -0.34 0.26 5.29
N SER A 82 -0.11 1.31 6.09
CA SER A 82 0.71 2.47 5.74
C SER A 82 2.15 2.08 5.42
N THR A 83 2.74 1.20 6.25
CA THR A 83 4.11 0.70 6.04
C THR A 83 4.23 -0.05 4.70
N VAL A 84 3.24 -0.86 4.33
CA VAL A 84 3.23 -1.55 3.01
C VAL A 84 3.27 -0.54 1.88
N ALA A 85 2.40 0.48 1.91
CA ALA A 85 2.36 1.50 0.87
C ALA A 85 3.68 2.28 0.78
N GLN A 86 4.17 2.82 1.90
CA GLN A 86 5.41 3.60 1.96
C GLN A 86 6.61 2.79 1.46
N LYS A 87 6.83 1.60 2.02
CA LYS A 87 8.01 0.80 1.70
C LYS A 87 7.98 0.20 0.30
N ALA A 88 6.80 -0.10 -0.25
CA ALA A 88 6.66 -0.48 -1.64
C ALA A 88 7.01 0.69 -2.57
N VAL A 89 6.48 1.88 -2.32
CA VAL A 89 6.78 3.07 -3.16
C VAL A 89 8.25 3.44 -3.05
N ALA A 90 8.80 3.57 -1.85
CA ALA A 90 10.22 3.89 -1.63
C ALA A 90 11.17 2.91 -2.35
N ALA A 91 10.82 1.63 -2.37
CA ALA A 91 11.63 0.59 -3.00
C ALA A 91 11.61 0.65 -4.54
N LEU A 92 10.65 1.36 -5.16
CA LEU A 92 10.63 1.57 -6.62
C LEU A 92 11.87 2.33 -7.09
N GLY A 93 12.42 3.23 -6.29
CA GLY A 93 13.67 3.94 -6.58
C GLY A 93 14.91 3.04 -6.65
N ARG A 94 14.80 1.78 -6.22
CA ARG A 94 15.87 0.77 -6.32
C ARG A 94 15.76 -0.12 -7.58
N ILE A 95 14.74 0.12 -8.40
CA ILE A 95 14.57 -0.58 -9.68
C ILE A 95 15.37 0.17 -10.75
N ASP A 96 16.38 -0.49 -11.31
CA ASP A 96 17.26 0.10 -12.31
C ASP A 96 16.54 0.36 -13.65
N ASN A 97 16.91 1.45 -14.33
CA ASN A 97 16.48 1.79 -15.69
C ASN A 97 14.94 1.92 -15.86
N VAL A 98 14.24 2.41 -14.85
CA VAL A 98 12.80 2.70 -14.93
C VAL A 98 12.61 4.12 -15.46
N SER A 99 11.75 4.28 -16.50
CA SER A 99 11.30 5.61 -16.95
C SER A 99 10.30 6.20 -15.97
N SER A 100 10.13 7.53 -15.97
CA SER A 100 9.12 8.23 -15.16
C SER A 100 7.70 7.70 -15.40
N ASP A 101 7.30 7.48 -16.65
CA ASP A 101 6.01 6.88 -17.02
C ASP A 101 5.80 5.50 -16.39
N SER A 102 6.85 4.68 -16.40
CA SER A 102 6.80 3.36 -15.77
C SER A 102 6.71 3.47 -14.27
N LEU A 103 7.44 4.41 -13.65
CA LEU A 103 7.42 4.66 -12.22
C LEU A 103 6.04 5.13 -11.76
N SER A 104 5.41 6.07 -12.48
CA SER A 104 4.03 6.50 -12.23
C SER A 104 3.04 5.31 -12.29
N SER A 105 3.20 4.44 -13.28
CA SER A 105 2.40 3.21 -13.39
C SER A 105 2.63 2.26 -12.22
N PHE A 106 3.86 2.14 -11.73
CA PHE A 106 4.20 1.28 -10.57
C PHE A 106 3.62 1.83 -9.27
N VAL A 107 3.74 3.13 -9.05
CA VAL A 107 3.12 3.82 -7.92
C VAL A 107 1.60 3.64 -7.94
N SER A 108 0.97 3.77 -9.11
CA SER A 108 -0.45 3.49 -9.29
C SER A 108 -0.81 2.05 -8.91
N ALA A 109 -0.04 1.07 -9.36
CA ALA A 109 -0.29 -0.34 -9.08
C ALA A 109 -0.14 -0.70 -7.59
N VAL A 110 0.87 -0.13 -6.91
CA VAL A 110 1.08 -0.26 -5.47
C VAL A 110 -0.14 0.28 -4.71
N THR A 111 -0.54 1.51 -5.00
CA THR A 111 -1.64 2.20 -4.31
C THR A 111 -2.97 1.49 -4.57
N GLU A 112 -3.25 1.09 -5.82
CA GLU A 112 -4.43 0.31 -6.19
C GLU A 112 -4.49 -1.00 -5.40
N GLY A 113 -3.40 -1.76 -5.36
CA GLY A 113 -3.35 -3.06 -4.70
C GLY A 113 -3.64 -2.99 -3.20
N VAL A 114 -3.10 -1.98 -2.51
CA VAL A 114 -3.38 -1.76 -1.08
C VAL A 114 -4.84 -1.38 -0.87
N ILE A 115 -5.33 -0.35 -1.58
CA ILE A 115 -6.67 0.23 -1.34
C ILE A 115 -7.78 -0.77 -1.70
N GLU A 116 -7.68 -1.48 -2.81
CA GLU A 116 -8.65 -2.50 -3.21
C GLU A 116 -8.88 -3.57 -2.14
N ASN A 117 -7.87 -3.81 -1.29
CA ASN A 117 -7.93 -4.85 -0.28
C ASN A 117 -8.09 -4.32 1.16
N LEU A 118 -8.36 -3.02 1.36
CA LEU A 118 -8.57 -2.46 2.70
C LEU A 118 -9.71 -3.16 3.46
N GLY A 119 -10.79 -3.54 2.79
CA GLY A 119 -11.88 -4.31 3.41
C GLY A 119 -11.43 -5.67 3.95
N LYS A 120 -10.35 -6.23 3.42
CA LYS A 120 -9.79 -7.52 3.86
C LYS A 120 -8.84 -7.39 5.06
N THR A 121 -8.43 -6.17 5.43
CA THR A 121 -7.60 -5.92 6.62
C THR A 121 -8.36 -6.10 7.93
N GLY A 122 -9.66 -6.37 7.86
CA GLY A 122 -10.54 -6.47 9.01
C GLY A 122 -11.06 -5.11 9.51
N ALA A 123 -10.75 -4.02 8.84
CA ALA A 123 -11.38 -2.74 9.07
C ALA A 123 -12.83 -2.77 8.56
N THR A 124 -13.77 -2.33 9.39
CA THR A 124 -15.19 -2.30 9.07
C THR A 124 -15.75 -0.89 9.26
N GLY A 125 -16.65 -0.52 8.36
CA GLY A 125 -17.29 0.79 8.39
C GLY A 125 -16.56 1.86 7.57
N THR A 126 -17.33 2.83 7.13
CA THR A 126 -16.91 3.91 6.22
C THR A 126 -15.78 4.75 6.78
N ASP A 127 -15.86 5.11 8.08
CA ASP A 127 -14.88 5.98 8.72
C ASP A 127 -13.51 5.31 8.82
N ALA A 128 -13.47 4.03 9.20
CA ALA A 128 -12.24 3.26 9.28
C ALA A 128 -11.58 3.10 7.90
N LEU A 129 -12.38 2.79 6.87
CA LEU A 129 -11.88 2.66 5.50
C LEU A 129 -11.41 4.00 4.92
N SER A 130 -12.09 5.10 5.24
CA SER A 130 -11.67 6.45 4.84
C SER A 130 -10.35 6.83 5.51
N LEU A 131 -10.19 6.52 6.79
CA LEU A 131 -8.94 6.76 7.52
C LEU A 131 -7.79 5.96 6.94
N LEU A 132 -8.00 4.67 6.67
CA LEU A 132 -7.00 3.80 6.02
C LEU A 132 -6.64 4.28 4.63
N THR A 133 -7.62 4.65 3.81
CA THR A 133 -7.38 5.19 2.46
C THR A 133 -6.51 6.44 2.52
N ASN A 134 -6.82 7.38 3.42
CA ASN A 134 -6.03 8.59 3.61
C ASN A 134 -4.59 8.27 4.05
N ALA A 135 -4.45 7.37 5.00
CA ALA A 135 -3.14 6.96 5.49
C ALA A 135 -2.30 6.27 4.41
N VAL A 136 -2.90 5.43 3.57
CA VAL A 136 -2.22 4.78 2.44
C VAL A 136 -1.71 5.82 1.44
N ILE A 137 -2.53 6.82 1.10
CA ILE A 137 -2.14 7.88 0.17
C ILE A 137 -1.00 8.73 0.75
N ALA A 138 -1.13 9.19 2.00
CA ALA A 138 -0.08 9.95 2.66
C ALA A 138 1.23 9.15 2.73
N SER A 139 1.17 7.87 3.09
CA SER A 139 2.35 7.01 3.16
C SER A 139 2.94 6.68 1.78
N ALA A 140 2.14 6.63 0.72
CA ALA A 140 2.65 6.51 -0.64
C ALA A 140 3.41 7.79 -1.06
N VAL A 141 2.92 8.96 -0.69
CA VAL A 141 3.62 10.24 -0.90
C VAL A 141 4.92 10.27 -0.08
N ASP A 142 4.88 9.92 1.21
CA ASP A 142 6.09 9.81 2.04
C ASP A 142 7.11 8.83 1.42
N GLY A 143 6.64 7.78 0.76
CA GLY A 143 7.49 6.83 0.03
C GLY A 143 8.17 7.45 -1.20
N LEU A 144 7.53 8.41 -1.88
CA LEU A 144 8.16 9.16 -2.97
C LEU A 144 9.34 10.01 -2.47
N ASP A 145 9.21 10.60 -1.29
CA ASP A 145 10.29 11.39 -0.69
C ASP A 145 11.55 10.54 -0.37
N GLU A 146 11.38 9.24 -0.16
CA GLU A 146 12.49 8.30 0.05
C GLU A 146 13.19 7.88 -1.27
N ILE A 147 12.58 8.15 -2.44
CA ILE A 147 13.17 7.83 -3.75
C ILE A 147 14.29 8.84 -4.04
N THR A 148 15.48 8.33 -4.38
CA THR A 148 16.56 9.19 -4.85
C THR A 148 16.21 9.77 -6.23
N MET A 149 15.80 11.02 -6.26
CA MET A 149 15.28 11.72 -7.45
C MET A 149 16.37 12.13 -8.45
N THR A 150 17.51 11.43 -8.50
CA THR A 150 18.56 11.72 -9.48
C THR A 150 18.06 11.41 -10.90
N GLY A 151 17.83 12.46 -11.69
CA GLY A 151 17.35 12.32 -13.07
C GLY A 151 15.85 12.47 -13.26
N TYR A 152 15.11 12.77 -12.20
CA TYR A 152 13.69 13.12 -12.25
C TYR A 152 13.51 14.63 -12.02
N ASP A 153 12.56 15.25 -12.69
CA ASP A 153 12.21 16.66 -12.53
C ASP A 153 10.85 16.85 -11.84
N ALA A 154 10.37 18.09 -11.78
CA ALA A 154 9.09 18.39 -11.12
C ALA A 154 7.89 17.79 -11.85
N ASP A 155 7.94 17.68 -13.17
CA ASP A 155 6.86 17.10 -13.99
C ASP A 155 6.79 15.59 -13.73
N ASP A 156 7.93 14.92 -13.59
CA ASP A 156 8.00 13.50 -13.20
C ASP A 156 7.38 13.26 -11.83
N LEU A 157 7.62 14.15 -10.86
CA LEU A 157 7.02 14.06 -9.53
C LEU A 157 5.49 14.26 -9.59
N GLU A 158 5.01 15.21 -10.40
CA GLU A 158 3.58 15.42 -10.64
C GLU A 158 2.93 14.14 -11.21
N ASP A 159 3.58 13.49 -12.18
CA ASP A 159 3.13 12.25 -12.77
C ASP A 159 3.05 11.10 -11.75
N MET A 160 4.04 11.00 -10.84
CA MET A 160 4.02 9.99 -9.77
C MET A 160 2.87 10.23 -8.78
N VAL A 161 2.63 11.49 -8.38
CA VAL A 161 1.48 11.85 -7.53
C VAL A 161 0.17 11.62 -8.26
N GLY A 162 0.12 11.89 -9.56
CA GLY A 162 -0.97 11.49 -10.45
C GLY A 162 -1.20 9.98 -10.43
N GLY A 163 -0.13 9.20 -10.44
CA GLY A 163 -0.15 7.74 -10.28
C GLY A 163 -0.79 7.29 -8.97
N ILE A 164 -0.43 7.92 -7.82
CA ILE A 164 -1.07 7.65 -6.53
C ILE A 164 -2.58 7.88 -6.62
N THR A 165 -2.99 9.01 -7.18
CA THR A 165 -4.40 9.39 -7.30
C THR A 165 -5.18 8.41 -8.20
N ALA A 166 -4.58 8.03 -9.33
CA ALA A 166 -5.16 7.06 -10.26
C ALA A 166 -5.30 5.67 -9.62
N GLY A 167 -4.26 5.21 -8.94
CA GLY A 167 -4.25 3.93 -8.23
C GLY A 167 -5.28 3.91 -7.09
N ALA A 168 -5.36 4.98 -6.32
CA ALA A 168 -6.35 5.12 -5.25
C ALA A 168 -7.78 5.08 -5.79
N THR A 169 -8.05 5.77 -6.89
CA THR A 169 -9.37 5.78 -7.52
C THR A 169 -9.77 4.40 -8.05
N LYS A 170 -8.84 3.70 -8.71
CA LYS A 170 -9.06 2.32 -9.18
C LYS A 170 -9.28 1.36 -8.02
N GLY A 171 -8.44 1.46 -6.98
CA GLY A 171 -8.55 0.64 -5.77
C GLY A 171 -9.89 0.82 -5.06
N LEU A 172 -10.41 2.04 -4.98
CA LEU A 172 -11.75 2.30 -4.45
C LEU A 172 -12.84 1.63 -5.29
N GLY A 173 -12.71 1.62 -6.62
CA GLY A 173 -13.63 0.89 -7.50
C GLY A 173 -13.68 -0.61 -7.17
N GLY A 174 -12.53 -1.23 -6.93
CA GLY A 174 -12.42 -2.62 -6.48
C GLY A 174 -12.97 -2.85 -5.07
N LEU A 175 -12.73 -1.91 -4.16
CA LEU A 175 -13.25 -1.94 -2.80
C LEU A 175 -14.80 -1.88 -2.77
N SER A 176 -15.42 -1.04 -3.62
CA SER A 176 -16.87 -0.98 -3.79
C SER A 176 -17.45 -2.33 -4.27
N ALA A 177 -16.79 -2.99 -5.21
CA ALA A 177 -17.19 -4.31 -5.68
C ALA A 177 -17.13 -5.38 -4.58
N SER A 178 -16.36 -5.15 -3.52
CA SER A 178 -16.23 -6.03 -2.35
C SER A 178 -17.31 -5.81 -1.27
N GLY A 179 -18.35 -5.00 -1.54
CA GLY A 179 -19.48 -4.79 -0.64
C GLY A 179 -19.35 -3.59 0.29
N VAL A 180 -18.42 -2.69 0.03
CA VAL A 180 -18.35 -1.39 0.71
C VAL A 180 -19.49 -0.50 0.23
N ASP A 181 -20.13 0.23 1.15
CA ASP A 181 -21.26 1.09 0.84
C ASP A 181 -20.87 2.14 -0.22
N ALA A 182 -21.58 2.12 -1.35
CA ALA A 182 -21.38 3.08 -2.43
C ALA A 182 -21.60 4.54 -1.98
N ALA A 183 -22.39 4.78 -0.93
CA ALA A 183 -22.58 6.11 -0.36
C ALA A 183 -21.30 6.66 0.29
N ALA A 184 -20.36 5.82 0.66
CA ALA A 184 -19.05 6.22 1.20
C ALA A 184 -18.08 6.74 0.12
N MET A 185 -18.25 6.34 -1.13
CA MET A 185 -17.29 6.60 -2.21
C MET A 185 -17.03 8.08 -2.47
N PRO A 186 -18.05 9.00 -2.49
CA PRO A 186 -17.77 10.42 -2.69
C PRO A 186 -16.90 11.05 -1.61
N ALA A 187 -17.08 10.62 -0.35
CA ALA A 187 -16.26 11.11 0.75
C ALA A 187 -14.81 10.64 0.63
N MET A 188 -14.62 9.37 0.24
CA MET A 188 -13.28 8.79 0.02
C MET A 188 -12.58 9.45 -1.18
N LEU A 189 -13.28 9.70 -2.29
CA LEU A 189 -12.72 10.42 -3.45
C LEU A 189 -12.28 11.84 -3.09
N LYS A 190 -13.08 12.57 -2.30
CA LYS A 190 -12.69 13.89 -1.78
C LYS A 190 -11.43 13.81 -0.94
N THR A 191 -11.28 12.77 -0.13
CA THR A 191 -10.10 12.53 0.68
C THR A 191 -8.85 12.30 -0.19
N ILE A 192 -8.96 11.50 -1.26
CA ILE A 192 -7.88 11.26 -2.22
C ILE A 192 -7.40 12.57 -2.84
N THR A 193 -8.33 13.37 -3.38
CA THR A 193 -7.99 14.65 -4.01
C THR A 193 -7.29 15.60 -3.03
N LYS A 194 -7.77 15.65 -1.78
CA LYS A 194 -7.16 16.48 -0.74
C LYS A 194 -5.75 15.99 -0.37
N ALA A 195 -5.58 14.68 -0.15
CA ALA A 195 -4.29 14.11 0.23
C ALA A 195 -3.24 14.28 -0.88
N ALA A 196 -3.62 14.03 -2.14
CA ALA A 196 -2.75 14.25 -3.28
C ALA A 196 -2.30 15.72 -3.42
N SER A 197 -3.22 16.67 -3.22
CA SER A 197 -2.88 18.11 -3.27
C SER A 197 -2.00 18.59 -2.11
N GLN A 198 -1.99 17.87 -0.98
CA GLN A 198 -1.13 18.19 0.17
C GLN A 198 0.28 17.64 0.01
N GLY A 199 0.46 16.56 -0.75
CA GLY A 199 1.77 15.98 -1.06
C GLY A 199 2.59 16.80 -2.07
N LEU A 200 1.99 17.79 -2.74
CA LEU A 200 2.66 18.70 -3.69
C LEU A 200 3.15 20.01 -3.06
N ASN A 201 3.00 20.22 -1.76
CA ASN A 201 3.43 21.42 -1.03
C ASN A 201 4.57 21.12 -0.07
#